data_89a470a0d8a7a8b31386117fd37e550d
#
_entry.id   89a470a0d8a7a8b31386117fd37e550d
#
_cell.length_a   1.000
_cell.length_b   1.000
_cell.length_c   1.000
_cell.angle_alpha   90.00
_cell.angle_beta   90.00
_cell.angle_gamma   90.00
#
_symmetry.space_group_name_H-M   'P 1'
#
loop_
_entity.id
_entity.type
_entity.pdbx_description
1 polymer ?
#
loop_
_entity_poly.entity_id
_entity_poly.type
_entity_poly.pdbx_seq_one_letter_code
_entity_poly.pdbx_strand_id
1 'polypeptide(L)'
;MKESQTQPPGTAVPGGFQTVKKLLKRPRFWYNRNGGVVVDEWKKDARRDVVFVDIDALVPKDHLLRKIEKVMDYEWLYERLDPYYCHDNGRPGTDPVVLIKMVLIQHLYGIPSLRQTYQRIQDTLSYRWFLGYGLLDTIPHFATVSYAFCKRFPTELTEEIFAHILNKALNNRMLDPTMIFMDGTHIKASANKKKYQKEKVAKTAKIYAEQLREEVNAEREKLGKKPIEEDDHDDDEPGGGTVERTVSTTDPESGMFVKGEHERQFAYEAHTACDRKGFVVGVEITAGNIHDSVAWDALYDQVTDRFPEAEFITMDAGYKTPWIAKKILDDGRIPILPYTNHHYKIGTYKPWEYEYDPKEDCFFCPNGGRLRHTTTDKEGKRIYRSNAKHCRGCPFKAVCGANEKGQKILSTHIWQEYLDLVEQLRRTDRGKEIYAMRKETIERVFADAKEKHAMRYTHHRGLARVTNWVRLKYAAMNLKKLAEWSWINSIFHHVFMLFYPIYVKTPVFAS
;
A
#
# COMPACT_ATOMS: atom_id res chain seq x y z
N MET A 1 -29.63 -81.76 18.44
CA MET A 1 -30.48 -81.07 17.46
C MET A 1 -29.94 -79.68 17.25
N LYS A 2 -29.31 -79.42 16.11
CA LYS A 2 -28.73 -78.13 15.76
C LYS A 2 -29.61 -77.51 14.67
N GLU A 3 -30.22 -76.41 14.97
CA GLU A 3 -30.95 -75.64 13.95
C GLU A 3 -29.96 -74.70 13.23
N SER A 4 -29.93 -74.82 11.93
CA SER A 4 -29.20 -74.00 10.99
C SER A 4 -30.05 -72.82 10.58
N GLN A 5 -29.64 -71.58 10.87
CA GLN A 5 -30.24 -70.38 10.29
C GLN A 5 -29.45 -69.98 9.06
N THR A 6 -30.12 -69.99 7.93
CA THR A 6 -29.64 -69.49 6.63
C THR A 6 -29.77 -67.97 6.57
N GLN A 7 -28.66 -67.28 6.25
CA GLN A 7 -28.65 -65.86 5.90
C GLN A 7 -29.02 -65.65 4.43
N PRO A 8 -29.72 -64.52 4.07
CA PRO A 8 -29.97 -64.18 2.70
C PRO A 8 -28.72 -63.54 2.02
N PRO A 9 -28.61 -63.56 0.69
CA PRO A 9 -27.44 -63.12 -0.06
C PRO A 9 -27.30 -61.59 -0.07
N GLY A 10 -26.16 -61.12 0.41
CA GLY A 10 -25.81 -59.71 0.40
C GLY A 10 -25.40 -59.23 -0.97
N THR A 11 -25.95 -58.11 -1.37
CA THR A 11 -25.58 -57.34 -2.54
C THR A 11 -24.16 -56.78 -2.40
N ALA A 12 -23.31 -57.13 -3.36
CA ALA A 12 -21.92 -56.62 -3.44
C ALA A 12 -21.91 -55.13 -3.74
N VAL A 13 -21.37 -54.34 -2.83
CA VAL A 13 -21.04 -52.90 -3.01
C VAL A 13 -19.61 -52.79 -3.56
N PRO A 14 -19.34 -51.98 -4.59
CA PRO A 14 -18.01 -51.90 -5.21
C PRO A 14 -16.96 -51.37 -4.23
N GLY A 15 -15.79 -51.98 -4.24
CA GLY A 15 -14.68 -51.85 -3.27
C GLY A 15 -13.93 -50.51 -3.17
N GLY A 16 -14.58 -49.36 -3.34
CA GLY A 16 -13.92 -48.06 -3.29
C GLY A 16 -13.74 -47.46 -1.88
N PHE A 17 -14.47 -47.93 -0.88
CA PHE A 17 -14.49 -47.24 0.45
C PHE A 17 -13.53 -47.79 1.52
N GLN A 18 -12.91 -48.93 1.30
CA GLN A 18 -12.01 -49.52 2.30
C GLN A 18 -10.61 -48.94 2.34
N THR A 19 -10.16 -48.31 1.23
CA THR A 19 -8.78 -47.83 1.14
C THR A 19 -8.56 -46.51 1.87
N VAL A 20 -9.58 -45.65 1.97
CA VAL A 20 -9.49 -44.34 2.67
C VAL A 20 -9.43 -44.49 4.20
N LYS A 21 -10.04 -45.53 4.75
CA LYS A 21 -9.97 -45.79 6.21
C LYS A 21 -8.60 -46.21 6.72
N LYS A 22 -7.73 -46.73 5.84
CA LYS A 22 -6.36 -47.13 6.21
C LYS A 22 -5.41 -45.95 6.35
N LEU A 23 -5.67 -44.81 5.61
CA LEU A 23 -4.86 -43.60 5.66
C LEU A 23 -5.08 -42.73 6.92
N LEU A 24 -6.17 -42.95 7.64
CA LEU A 24 -6.53 -42.18 8.84
C LEU A 24 -6.25 -42.91 10.18
N LYS A 25 -5.51 -44.00 10.17
CA LYS A 25 -5.08 -44.64 11.44
C LYS A 25 -4.04 -43.73 12.10
N ARG A 26 -4.49 -42.88 13.04
CA ARG A 26 -3.61 -42.24 14.01
C ARG A 26 -2.80 -43.35 14.71
N PRO A 27 -1.48 -43.17 14.95
CA PRO A 27 -0.71 -44.13 15.73
C PRO A 27 -1.40 -44.31 17.11
N ARG A 28 -1.79 -45.52 17.40
CA ARG A 28 -2.33 -45.86 18.72
C ARG A 28 -1.14 -45.93 19.67
N PHE A 29 -1.01 -44.95 20.54
CA PHE A 29 -0.07 -45.02 21.65
C PHE A 29 -0.68 -45.89 22.77
N TRP A 30 -0.03 -47.01 23.08
CA TRP A 30 -0.38 -47.84 24.22
C TRP A 30 0.60 -47.53 25.33
N TYR A 31 0.09 -47.33 26.55
CA TYR A 31 0.92 -47.17 27.72
C TYR A 31 1.05 -48.56 28.38
N ASN A 32 2.27 -48.97 28.73
CA ASN A 32 2.48 -50.15 29.58
C ASN A 32 2.11 -49.83 31.03
N ARG A 33 2.03 -50.86 31.87
CA ARG A 33 1.67 -50.72 33.29
C ARG A 33 2.57 -49.79 34.10
N ASN A 34 3.74 -49.43 33.58
CA ASN A 34 4.72 -48.54 34.20
C ASN A 34 4.70 -47.12 33.58
N GLY A 35 3.67 -46.74 32.79
CA GLY A 35 3.52 -45.41 32.18
C GLY A 35 4.40 -45.15 30.96
N GLY A 36 5.14 -46.15 30.48
CA GLY A 36 5.95 -46.01 29.25
C GLY A 36 5.10 -46.11 28.00
N VAL A 37 5.44 -45.29 26.98
CA VAL A 37 4.79 -45.33 25.64
C VAL A 37 5.30 -46.56 24.89
N VAL A 38 4.40 -47.51 24.57
CA VAL A 38 4.71 -48.61 23.67
C VAL A 38 4.56 -48.17 22.25
N VAL A 39 5.65 -48.16 21.50
CA VAL A 39 5.66 -47.86 20.05
C VAL A 39 5.57 -49.19 19.32
N ASP A 40 4.45 -49.41 18.64
CA ASP A 40 4.10 -50.70 18.01
C ASP A 40 5.01 -51.02 16.80
N GLU A 41 5.48 -49.99 16.09
CA GLU A 41 6.48 -50.15 15.01
C GLU A 41 7.42 -48.93 14.94
N TRP A 42 8.74 -49.17 15.04
CA TRP A 42 9.77 -48.19 14.76
C TRP A 42 10.12 -48.18 13.27
N LYS A 43 9.99 -46.97 12.60
CA LYS A 43 10.47 -46.74 11.24
C LYS A 43 9.80 -47.59 10.15
N LYS A 44 8.52 -47.44 9.96
CA LYS A 44 7.86 -47.94 8.74
C LYS A 44 8.24 -47.06 7.56
N ASP A 45 9.01 -47.58 6.60
CA ASP A 45 9.34 -46.91 5.35
C ASP A 45 8.23 -47.16 4.33
N ALA A 46 7.34 -46.17 4.18
CA ALA A 46 6.20 -46.22 3.23
C ALA A 46 6.53 -45.58 1.88
N ARG A 47 7.80 -45.24 1.61
CA ARG A 47 8.19 -44.53 0.35
C ARG A 47 7.89 -45.32 -0.93
N ARG A 48 7.76 -46.63 -0.83
CA ARG A 48 7.50 -47.55 -1.93
C ARG A 48 6.07 -48.08 -1.95
N ASP A 49 5.24 -47.67 -0.99
CA ASP A 49 3.84 -48.13 -0.94
C ASP A 49 3.08 -47.51 -2.11
N VAL A 50 2.35 -48.31 -2.84
CA VAL A 50 1.49 -47.86 -3.94
C VAL A 50 0.15 -47.45 -3.35
N VAL A 51 -0.22 -46.20 -3.57
CA VAL A 51 -1.51 -45.63 -3.13
C VAL A 51 -2.21 -45.01 -4.32
N PHE A 52 -3.45 -45.40 -4.59
CA PHE A 52 -4.30 -44.76 -5.58
C PHE A 52 -5.08 -43.62 -4.95
N VAL A 53 -4.71 -42.39 -5.28
CA VAL A 53 -5.37 -41.17 -4.78
C VAL A 53 -5.26 -40.07 -5.82
N ASP A 54 -6.31 -39.28 -5.98
CA ASP A 54 -6.23 -38.07 -6.79
C ASP A 54 -5.57 -36.91 -6.00
N ILE A 55 -4.99 -35.97 -6.71
CA ILE A 55 -4.31 -34.82 -6.10
C ILE A 55 -5.28 -33.91 -5.35
N ASP A 56 -6.55 -33.88 -5.76
CA ASP A 56 -7.57 -33.07 -5.08
C ASP A 56 -7.83 -33.56 -3.66
N ALA A 57 -7.87 -34.89 -3.45
CA ALA A 57 -8.06 -35.47 -2.12
C ALA A 57 -6.89 -35.19 -1.15
N LEU A 58 -5.68 -34.91 -1.67
CA LEU A 58 -4.48 -34.67 -0.88
C LEU A 58 -4.38 -33.21 -0.38
N VAL A 59 -5.03 -32.26 -1.04
CA VAL A 59 -5.02 -30.85 -0.63
C VAL A 59 -6.12 -30.60 0.40
N PRO A 60 -5.82 -30.06 1.60
CA PRO A 60 -6.83 -29.78 2.61
C PRO A 60 -7.96 -28.87 2.10
N LYS A 61 -9.19 -29.12 2.52
CA LYS A 61 -10.37 -28.36 2.08
C LYS A 61 -10.34 -26.89 2.46
N ASP A 62 -9.67 -26.55 3.57
CA ASP A 62 -9.47 -25.20 4.10
C ASP A 62 -8.16 -24.53 3.64
N HIS A 63 -7.43 -25.16 2.71
CA HIS A 63 -6.17 -24.64 2.20
C HIS A 63 -6.38 -23.28 1.49
N LEU A 64 -5.47 -22.32 1.69
CA LEU A 64 -5.56 -20.97 1.11
C LEU A 64 -5.82 -20.96 -0.40
N LEU A 65 -5.10 -21.79 -1.16
CA LEU A 65 -5.24 -21.83 -2.62
C LEU A 65 -6.65 -22.30 -3.06
N ARG A 66 -7.32 -23.17 -2.28
CA ARG A 66 -8.71 -23.51 -2.54
C ARG A 66 -9.67 -22.35 -2.28
N LYS A 67 -9.40 -21.58 -1.24
CA LYS A 67 -10.17 -20.37 -0.94
C LYS A 67 -10.01 -19.34 -2.06
N ILE A 68 -8.80 -19.18 -2.58
CA ILE A 68 -8.50 -18.31 -3.72
C ILE A 68 -9.22 -18.78 -4.98
N GLU A 69 -9.16 -20.07 -5.31
CA GLU A 69 -9.82 -20.64 -6.49
C GLU A 69 -11.33 -20.41 -6.48
N LYS A 70 -11.96 -20.38 -5.29
CA LYS A 70 -13.40 -20.12 -5.15
C LYS A 70 -13.79 -18.65 -5.37
N VAL A 71 -12.90 -17.70 -5.10
CA VAL A 71 -13.20 -16.26 -5.22
C VAL A 71 -12.71 -15.65 -6.52
N MET A 72 -11.71 -16.27 -7.15
CA MET A 72 -11.16 -15.80 -8.43
C MET A 72 -11.93 -16.44 -9.59
N ASP A 73 -12.27 -15.57 -10.52
CA ASP A 73 -12.70 -15.91 -11.84
C ASP A 73 -11.56 -15.57 -12.80
N TYR A 74 -11.19 -16.50 -13.66
CA TYR A 74 -10.07 -16.35 -14.59
C TYR A 74 -10.52 -16.20 -16.04
N GLU A 75 -11.82 -16.32 -16.36
CA GLU A 75 -12.33 -16.24 -17.73
C GLU A 75 -11.95 -14.93 -18.43
N TRP A 76 -12.07 -13.82 -17.73
CA TRP A 76 -11.68 -12.51 -18.27
C TRP A 76 -10.21 -12.43 -18.68
N LEU A 77 -9.32 -13.24 -18.08
CA LEU A 77 -7.90 -13.30 -18.45
C LEU A 77 -7.70 -14.00 -19.79
N TYR A 78 -8.52 -15.01 -20.09
CA TYR A 78 -8.49 -15.66 -21.40
C TYR A 78 -8.92 -14.66 -22.48
N GLU A 79 -10.07 -14.00 -22.30
CA GLU A 79 -10.56 -12.98 -23.22
C GLU A 79 -9.55 -11.85 -23.41
N ARG A 80 -8.92 -11.37 -22.33
CA ARG A 80 -7.95 -10.26 -22.35
C ARG A 80 -6.64 -10.63 -23.02
N LEU A 81 -6.20 -11.88 -22.91
CA LEU A 81 -4.92 -12.34 -23.39
C LEU A 81 -4.97 -13.05 -24.74
N ASP A 82 -6.15 -13.42 -25.20
CA ASP A 82 -6.35 -14.09 -26.48
C ASP A 82 -5.65 -13.41 -27.66
N PRO A 83 -5.66 -12.07 -27.83
CA PRO A 83 -4.98 -11.38 -28.91
C PRO A 83 -3.45 -11.54 -28.94
N TYR A 84 -2.87 -12.01 -27.86
CA TYR A 84 -1.42 -12.23 -27.70
C TYR A 84 -1.01 -13.69 -27.96
N TYR A 85 -1.98 -14.54 -28.38
CA TYR A 85 -1.79 -15.95 -28.72
C TYR A 85 -2.18 -16.20 -30.17
N CYS A 86 -1.42 -17.05 -30.86
CA CYS A 86 -1.73 -17.48 -32.22
C CYS A 86 -2.50 -18.80 -32.16
N HIS A 87 -3.68 -18.86 -32.82
CA HIS A 87 -4.52 -20.04 -32.81
C HIS A 87 -4.21 -21.01 -33.96
N ASP A 88 -3.64 -20.51 -35.08
CA ASP A 88 -3.60 -21.26 -36.34
C ASP A 88 -2.18 -21.81 -36.68
N ASN A 89 -1.15 -21.35 -35.99
CA ASN A 89 0.24 -21.72 -36.35
C ASN A 89 1.16 -21.77 -35.14
N GLY A 90 2.12 -22.69 -35.18
CA GLY A 90 3.20 -22.82 -34.20
C GLY A 90 2.95 -23.91 -33.14
N ARG A 91 3.93 -24.01 -32.21
CA ARG A 91 3.81 -24.90 -31.05
C ARG A 91 2.72 -24.41 -30.12
N PRO A 92 1.86 -25.31 -29.56
CA PRO A 92 0.88 -24.93 -28.56
C PRO A 92 1.48 -24.08 -27.44
N GLY A 93 0.89 -22.91 -27.20
CA GLY A 93 1.33 -22.00 -26.16
C GLY A 93 1.05 -22.55 -24.76
N THR A 94 1.80 -22.11 -23.77
CA THR A 94 1.44 -22.37 -22.37
C THR A 94 0.22 -21.53 -22.01
N ASP A 95 -0.73 -22.11 -21.31
CA ASP A 95 -1.93 -21.45 -20.79
C ASP A 95 -1.55 -20.17 -20.02
N PRO A 96 -2.08 -19.01 -20.41
CA PRO A 96 -1.78 -17.73 -19.75
C PRO A 96 -2.20 -17.69 -18.27
N VAL A 97 -3.32 -18.32 -17.91
CA VAL A 97 -3.80 -18.38 -16.54
C VAL A 97 -2.83 -19.15 -15.65
N VAL A 98 -2.24 -20.25 -16.16
CA VAL A 98 -1.20 -20.99 -15.45
C VAL A 98 0.02 -20.11 -15.17
N LEU A 99 0.48 -19.31 -16.14
CA LEU A 99 1.60 -18.40 -15.96
C LEU A 99 1.32 -17.33 -14.90
N ILE A 100 0.09 -16.79 -14.89
CA ILE A 100 -0.36 -15.82 -13.87
C ILE A 100 -0.46 -16.48 -12.51
N LYS A 101 -1.05 -17.68 -12.40
CA LYS A 101 -1.11 -18.45 -11.16
C LYS A 101 0.28 -18.74 -10.57
N MET A 102 1.29 -19.03 -11.42
CA MET A 102 2.68 -19.18 -10.94
C MET A 102 3.23 -17.91 -10.31
N VAL A 103 2.95 -16.73 -10.87
CA VAL A 103 3.35 -15.44 -10.31
C VAL A 103 2.56 -15.13 -9.04
N LEU A 104 1.26 -15.46 -9.00
CA LEU A 104 0.45 -15.33 -7.77
C LEU A 104 1.02 -16.19 -6.63
N ILE A 105 1.40 -17.45 -6.89
CA ILE A 105 2.08 -18.30 -5.89
C ILE A 105 3.34 -17.61 -5.35
N GLN A 106 4.16 -17.05 -6.24
CA GLN A 106 5.37 -16.33 -5.83
C GLN A 106 5.06 -15.23 -4.81
N HIS A 107 4.06 -14.41 -5.11
CA HIS A 107 3.74 -13.24 -4.29
C HIS A 107 2.94 -13.60 -3.03
N LEU A 108 2.02 -14.58 -3.11
CA LEU A 108 1.23 -15.07 -1.97
C LEU A 108 2.12 -15.65 -0.85
N TYR A 109 3.17 -16.38 -1.24
CA TYR A 109 4.05 -17.07 -0.29
C TYR A 109 5.40 -16.38 -0.09
N GLY A 110 5.56 -15.15 -0.59
CA GLY A 110 6.78 -14.36 -0.43
C GLY A 110 8.03 -15.05 -0.99
N ILE A 111 7.89 -15.81 -2.07
CA ILE A 111 9.03 -16.51 -2.68
C ILE A 111 9.89 -15.47 -3.43
N PRO A 112 11.21 -15.41 -3.17
CA PRO A 112 12.05 -14.33 -3.67
C PRO A 112 12.18 -14.25 -5.19
N SER A 113 12.10 -15.39 -5.92
CA SER A 113 12.33 -15.43 -7.37
C SER A 113 11.47 -16.46 -8.09
N LEU A 114 11.19 -16.22 -9.37
CA LEU A 114 10.50 -17.18 -10.25
C LEU A 114 11.21 -18.53 -10.34
N ARG A 115 12.56 -18.56 -10.28
CA ARG A 115 13.33 -19.83 -10.28
C ARG A 115 13.02 -20.65 -9.03
N GLN A 116 13.01 -20.03 -7.86
CA GLN A 116 12.64 -20.71 -6.62
C GLN A 116 11.16 -21.10 -6.60
N THR A 117 10.30 -20.28 -7.17
CA THR A 117 8.86 -20.61 -7.32
C THR A 117 8.70 -21.87 -8.17
N TYR A 118 9.36 -21.95 -9.31
CA TYR A 118 9.37 -23.13 -10.16
C TYR A 118 9.82 -24.38 -9.40
N GLN A 119 10.93 -24.30 -8.66
CA GLN A 119 11.43 -25.41 -7.83
C GLN A 119 10.41 -25.85 -6.78
N ARG A 120 9.84 -24.88 -6.04
CA ARG A 120 8.82 -25.20 -5.00
C ARG A 120 7.55 -25.81 -5.59
N ILE A 121 7.12 -25.40 -6.78
CA ILE A 121 5.96 -25.98 -7.45
C ILE A 121 6.21 -27.46 -7.79
N GLN A 122 7.44 -27.82 -8.14
CA GLN A 122 7.77 -29.24 -8.41
C GLN A 122 7.55 -30.13 -7.19
N ASP A 123 7.82 -29.61 -5.98
CA ASP A 123 7.82 -30.39 -4.75
C ASP A 123 6.55 -30.22 -3.91
N THR A 124 5.68 -29.23 -4.26
CA THR A 124 4.52 -28.88 -3.41
C THR A 124 3.20 -29.26 -4.10
N LEU A 125 2.49 -30.21 -3.54
CA LEU A 125 1.22 -30.73 -4.07
C LEU A 125 0.15 -29.65 -4.23
N SER A 126 -0.03 -28.78 -3.24
CA SER A 126 -1.03 -27.73 -3.28
C SER A 126 -0.76 -26.68 -4.37
N TYR A 127 0.50 -26.46 -4.72
CA TYR A 127 0.86 -25.56 -5.83
C TYR A 127 0.54 -26.20 -7.17
N ARG A 128 0.88 -27.48 -7.36
CA ARG A 128 0.50 -28.26 -8.54
C ARG A 128 -1.02 -28.30 -8.74
N TRP A 129 -1.73 -28.57 -7.66
CA TRP A 129 -3.20 -28.58 -7.65
C TRP A 129 -3.76 -27.23 -8.11
N PHE A 130 -3.24 -26.11 -7.58
CA PHE A 130 -3.70 -24.76 -7.94
C PHE A 130 -3.45 -24.42 -9.41
N LEU A 131 -2.40 -24.97 -10.01
CA LEU A 131 -2.11 -24.82 -11.43
C LEU A 131 -2.91 -25.77 -12.33
N GLY A 132 -3.63 -26.74 -11.77
CA GLY A 132 -4.32 -27.78 -12.53
C GLY A 132 -3.44 -28.91 -13.03
N TYR A 133 -2.23 -29.09 -12.45
CA TYR A 133 -1.26 -30.12 -12.86
C TYR A 133 -1.30 -31.33 -11.95
N GLY A 134 -1.22 -32.53 -12.54
CA GLY A 134 -1.04 -33.80 -11.84
C GLY A 134 0.37 -33.98 -11.28
N LEU A 135 0.60 -35.12 -10.62
CA LEU A 135 1.87 -35.43 -9.95
C LEU A 135 3.06 -35.56 -10.93
N LEU A 136 2.79 -36.08 -12.13
CA LEU A 136 3.81 -36.39 -13.14
C LEU A 136 3.90 -35.35 -14.24
N ASP A 137 3.01 -34.37 -14.27
CA ASP A 137 2.97 -33.37 -15.33
C ASP A 137 4.18 -32.44 -15.27
N THR A 138 4.67 -32.05 -16.45
CA THR A 138 5.77 -31.11 -16.59
C THR A 138 5.28 -29.67 -16.44
N ILE A 139 5.80 -28.96 -15.44
CA ILE A 139 5.42 -27.58 -15.12
C ILE A 139 6.13 -26.63 -16.09
N PRO A 140 5.50 -25.50 -16.51
CA PRO A 140 6.15 -24.49 -17.33
C PRO A 140 7.42 -23.94 -16.66
N HIS A 141 8.48 -23.85 -17.43
CA HIS A 141 9.77 -23.37 -16.93
C HIS A 141 9.67 -21.86 -16.55
N PHE A 142 10.38 -21.44 -15.52
CA PHE A 142 10.35 -20.05 -15.05
C PHE A 142 10.73 -19.01 -16.12
N ALA A 143 11.55 -19.39 -17.12
CA ALA A 143 11.88 -18.51 -18.24
C ALA A 143 10.67 -18.22 -19.13
N THR A 144 9.75 -19.18 -19.29
CA THR A 144 8.48 -18.99 -20.03
C THR A 144 7.62 -17.95 -19.34
N VAL A 145 7.50 -18.01 -18.01
CA VAL A 145 6.77 -17.02 -17.20
C VAL A 145 7.41 -15.64 -17.36
N SER A 146 8.74 -15.56 -17.21
CA SER A 146 9.46 -14.29 -17.36
C SER A 146 9.31 -13.70 -18.75
N TYR A 147 9.38 -14.51 -19.80
CA TYR A 147 9.18 -14.07 -21.18
C TYR A 147 7.75 -13.54 -21.40
N ALA A 148 6.74 -14.22 -20.88
CA ALA A 148 5.36 -13.80 -21.00
C ALA A 148 5.14 -12.39 -20.39
N PHE A 149 5.57 -12.18 -19.16
CA PHE A 149 5.42 -10.89 -18.49
C PHE A 149 6.31 -9.76 -19.02
N CYS A 150 7.46 -10.09 -19.62
CA CYS A 150 8.38 -9.07 -20.16
C CYS A 150 8.15 -8.72 -21.63
N LYS A 151 7.54 -9.62 -22.43
CA LYS A 151 7.52 -9.50 -23.88
C LYS A 151 6.17 -9.79 -24.55
N ARG A 152 5.31 -10.58 -23.92
CA ARG A 152 4.04 -11.03 -24.52
C ARG A 152 2.84 -10.31 -23.94
N PHE A 153 2.72 -10.26 -22.62
CA PHE A 153 1.58 -9.66 -21.96
C PHE A 153 1.63 -8.13 -22.01
N PRO A 154 0.49 -7.45 -22.06
CA PRO A 154 0.44 -6.00 -22.01
C PRO A 154 0.98 -5.50 -20.68
N THR A 155 1.57 -4.30 -20.69
CA THR A 155 2.15 -3.65 -19.49
C THR A 155 1.12 -3.36 -18.42
N GLU A 156 -0.11 -3.10 -18.85
CA GLU A 156 -1.28 -2.77 -18.02
C GLU A 156 -1.85 -3.97 -17.27
N LEU A 157 -1.53 -5.20 -17.69
CA LEU A 157 -2.11 -6.43 -17.12
C LEU A 157 -1.99 -6.50 -15.60
N THR A 158 -0.90 -6.06 -15.03
CA THR A 158 -0.69 -6.09 -13.58
C THR A 158 -1.61 -5.14 -12.83
N GLU A 159 -1.94 -4.01 -13.44
CA GLU A 159 -2.93 -3.06 -12.92
C GLU A 159 -4.35 -3.60 -13.08
N GLU A 160 -4.65 -4.21 -14.22
CA GLU A 160 -5.94 -4.86 -14.47
C GLU A 160 -6.21 -5.99 -13.46
N ILE A 161 -5.21 -6.82 -13.15
CA ILE A 161 -5.31 -7.86 -12.11
C ILE A 161 -5.56 -7.24 -10.74
N PHE A 162 -4.83 -6.18 -10.38
CA PHE A 162 -5.01 -5.47 -9.12
C PHE A 162 -6.41 -4.88 -9.02
N ALA A 163 -6.88 -4.19 -10.06
CA ALA A 163 -8.21 -3.60 -10.13
C ALA A 163 -9.33 -4.65 -10.07
N HIS A 164 -9.17 -5.79 -10.76
CA HIS A 164 -10.14 -6.89 -10.74
C HIS A 164 -10.34 -7.45 -9.32
N ILE A 165 -9.25 -7.66 -8.58
CA ILE A 165 -9.31 -8.14 -7.20
C ILE A 165 -9.99 -7.12 -6.29
N LEU A 166 -9.70 -5.82 -6.45
CA LEU A 166 -10.35 -4.75 -5.71
C LEU A 166 -11.84 -4.68 -6.00
N ASN A 167 -12.24 -4.77 -7.27
CA ASN A 167 -13.65 -4.77 -7.66
C ASN A 167 -14.40 -5.97 -7.06
N LYS A 168 -13.77 -7.15 -7.02
CA LYS A 168 -14.36 -8.30 -6.32
C LYS A 168 -14.51 -8.07 -4.82
N ALA A 169 -13.54 -7.44 -4.17
CA ALA A 169 -13.63 -7.10 -2.75
C ALA A 169 -14.73 -6.04 -2.48
N LEU A 170 -14.88 -5.07 -3.38
CA LEU A 170 -15.94 -4.05 -3.32
C LEU A 170 -17.33 -4.69 -3.49
N ASN A 171 -17.51 -5.51 -4.51
CA ASN A 171 -18.77 -6.20 -4.78
C ASN A 171 -19.20 -7.12 -3.62
N ASN A 172 -18.24 -7.69 -2.90
CA ASN A 172 -18.48 -8.48 -1.68
C ASN A 172 -18.64 -7.63 -0.42
N ARG A 173 -18.68 -6.28 -0.51
CA ARG A 173 -18.77 -5.33 0.61
C ARG A 173 -17.66 -5.50 1.65
N MET A 174 -16.50 -5.93 1.20
CA MET A 174 -15.33 -6.13 2.05
C MET A 174 -14.44 -4.90 2.15
N LEU A 175 -14.53 -3.95 1.21
CA LEU A 175 -13.89 -2.65 1.27
C LEU A 175 -14.72 -1.66 2.12
N ASP A 176 -14.01 -0.73 2.77
CA ASP A 176 -14.58 0.44 3.43
C ASP A 176 -13.72 1.67 3.09
N PRO A 177 -13.89 2.22 1.88
CA PRO A 177 -13.06 3.29 1.37
C PRO A 177 -13.43 4.68 1.92
N THR A 178 -14.40 4.80 2.84
CA THR A 178 -14.75 6.06 3.49
C THR A 178 -13.57 6.69 4.24
N MET A 179 -12.64 5.87 4.70
CA MET A 179 -11.40 6.29 5.36
C MET A 179 -10.20 5.70 4.64
N ILE A 180 -9.40 6.58 4.05
CA ILE A 180 -8.18 6.22 3.33
C ILE A 180 -6.96 6.60 4.16
N PHE A 181 -6.01 5.68 4.26
CA PHE A 181 -4.73 5.87 4.92
C PHE A 181 -3.62 5.80 3.88
N MET A 182 -2.83 6.88 3.75
CA MET A 182 -1.73 6.98 2.80
C MET A 182 -0.41 7.12 3.54
N ASP A 183 0.63 6.43 3.05
CA ASP A 183 1.98 6.47 3.59
C ASP A 183 2.99 5.93 2.59
N GLY A 184 4.28 6.24 2.78
CA GLY A 184 5.38 5.76 1.98
C GLY A 184 6.17 4.63 2.66
N THR A 185 6.69 3.71 1.87
CA THR A 185 7.63 2.71 2.38
C THR A 185 8.74 2.41 1.39
N HIS A 186 9.98 2.41 1.88
CA HIS A 186 11.15 2.15 1.08
C HIS A 186 11.36 0.65 0.81
N ILE A 187 11.74 0.36 -0.44
CA ILE A 187 12.09 -0.97 -0.95
C ILE A 187 13.53 -0.91 -1.44
N LYS A 188 14.41 -1.68 -0.85
CA LYS A 188 15.82 -1.71 -1.24
C LYS A 188 15.96 -2.16 -2.70
N ALA A 189 16.65 -1.36 -3.50
CA ALA A 189 16.90 -1.63 -4.91
C ALA A 189 18.02 -2.67 -5.14
N SER A 190 17.99 -3.32 -6.30
CA SER A 190 19.04 -4.22 -6.79
C SER A 190 20.22 -3.41 -7.35
N ALA A 191 20.78 -2.53 -6.53
CA ALA A 191 21.85 -1.62 -6.89
C ALA A 191 23.04 -1.71 -5.94
N ASN A 192 24.26 -1.55 -6.47
CA ASN A 192 25.46 -1.52 -5.65
C ASN A 192 25.67 -0.10 -5.10
N LYS A 193 25.61 0.07 -3.78
CA LYS A 193 25.77 1.37 -3.10
C LYS A 193 27.13 2.06 -3.35
N LYS A 194 28.15 1.32 -3.81
CA LYS A 194 29.47 1.86 -4.11
C LYS A 194 29.65 2.25 -5.58
N LYS A 195 28.71 1.88 -6.47
CA LYS A 195 28.71 2.19 -7.90
C LYS A 195 27.71 3.28 -8.20
N TYR A 196 28.14 4.52 -8.15
CA TYR A 196 27.31 5.70 -8.42
C TYR A 196 28.10 6.77 -9.14
N GLN A 197 27.40 7.67 -9.78
CA GLN A 197 27.90 8.91 -10.36
C GLN A 197 27.05 10.08 -9.83
N LYS A 198 27.60 11.27 -9.90
CA LYS A 198 26.88 12.49 -9.56
C LYS A 198 26.43 13.15 -10.85
N GLU A 199 25.14 13.44 -10.94
CA GLU A 199 24.53 14.10 -12.10
C GLU A 199 23.85 15.39 -11.66
N LYS A 200 23.95 16.43 -12.49
CA LYS A 200 23.15 17.64 -12.33
C LYS A 200 21.79 17.38 -12.96
N VAL A 201 20.75 17.40 -12.16
CA VAL A 201 19.36 17.17 -12.58
C VAL A 201 18.58 18.45 -12.36
N ALA A 202 17.72 18.82 -13.32
CA ALA A 202 16.79 19.93 -13.16
C ALA A 202 15.92 19.71 -11.91
N LYS A 203 15.63 20.77 -11.17
CA LYS A 203 14.68 20.71 -10.04
C LYS A 203 13.32 20.31 -10.59
N THR A 204 12.69 19.31 -9.98
CA THR A 204 11.32 18.92 -10.33
C THR A 204 10.38 20.08 -10.04
N ALA A 205 9.65 20.56 -11.03
CA ALA A 205 8.62 21.57 -10.85
C ALA A 205 7.53 21.02 -9.90
N LYS A 206 7.04 21.88 -9.00
CA LYS A 206 5.90 21.52 -8.14
C LYS A 206 4.65 21.47 -9.04
N ILE A 207 3.84 20.42 -8.91
CA ILE A 207 2.62 20.21 -9.71
C ILE A 207 1.67 21.43 -9.62
N TYR A 208 1.63 22.06 -8.46
CA TYR A 208 0.80 23.26 -8.18
C TYR A 208 1.50 24.60 -8.43
N ALA A 209 2.67 24.58 -9.06
CA ALA A 209 3.47 25.83 -9.22
C ALA A 209 2.73 26.91 -10.00
N GLU A 210 1.97 26.52 -11.02
CA GLU A 210 1.19 27.43 -11.83
C GLU A 210 0.06 28.09 -11.05
N GLN A 211 -0.77 27.31 -10.37
CA GLN A 211 -1.85 27.82 -9.54
C GLN A 211 -1.33 28.72 -8.40
N LEU A 212 -0.24 28.29 -7.75
CA LEU A 212 0.40 29.11 -6.71
C LEU A 212 0.88 30.44 -7.29
N ARG A 213 1.49 30.43 -8.48
CA ARG A 213 1.97 31.63 -9.16
C ARG A 213 0.82 32.58 -9.49
N GLU A 214 -0.29 32.08 -10.01
CA GLU A 214 -1.47 32.89 -10.32
C GLU A 214 -2.01 33.58 -9.05
N GLU A 215 -2.21 32.84 -7.96
CA GLU A 215 -2.72 33.41 -6.71
C GLU A 215 -1.73 34.41 -6.08
N VAL A 216 -0.41 34.11 -6.13
CA VAL A 216 0.63 35.01 -5.67
C VAL A 216 0.65 36.28 -6.49
N ASN A 217 0.55 36.20 -7.83
CA ASN A 217 0.54 37.36 -8.71
C ASN A 217 -0.68 38.23 -8.47
N ALA A 218 -1.86 37.65 -8.26
CA ALA A 218 -3.07 38.39 -7.90
C ALA A 218 -2.91 39.17 -6.58
N GLU A 219 -2.23 38.62 -5.57
CA GLU A 219 -1.91 39.36 -4.34
C GLU A 219 -0.87 40.48 -4.55
N ARG A 220 0.16 40.17 -5.33
CA ARG A 220 1.23 41.15 -5.64
C ARG A 220 0.67 42.36 -6.41
N GLU A 221 -0.26 42.13 -7.33
CA GLU A 221 -0.95 43.18 -8.04
C GLU A 221 -1.70 44.11 -7.07
N LYS A 222 -2.47 43.58 -6.12
CA LYS A 222 -3.14 44.35 -5.06
C LYS A 222 -2.18 45.22 -4.25
N LEU A 223 -0.93 44.76 -4.07
CA LEU A 223 0.11 45.49 -3.36
C LEU A 223 0.95 46.42 -4.27
N GLY A 224 0.58 46.56 -5.55
CA GLY A 224 1.33 47.36 -6.54
C GLY A 224 2.73 46.81 -6.82
N LYS A 225 2.92 45.50 -6.72
CA LYS A 225 4.19 44.83 -7.00
C LYS A 225 4.14 44.19 -8.40
N LYS A 226 5.32 44.07 -9.03
CA LYS A 226 5.43 43.37 -10.31
C LYS A 226 5.06 41.89 -10.15
N PRO A 227 4.39 41.31 -11.17
CA PRO A 227 4.16 39.86 -11.18
C PRO A 227 5.48 39.08 -11.22
N ILE A 228 5.46 37.83 -10.78
CA ILE A 228 6.58 36.91 -10.92
C ILE A 228 6.45 36.22 -12.28
N GLU A 229 7.42 36.43 -13.16
CA GLU A 229 7.49 35.82 -14.49
C GLU A 229 8.04 34.41 -14.43
N GLU A 230 7.84 33.60 -15.48
CA GLU A 230 8.34 32.23 -15.58
C GLU A 230 9.86 32.12 -15.56
N ASP A 231 10.53 33.12 -16.12
CA ASP A 231 11.98 33.19 -16.32
C ASP A 231 12.75 33.78 -15.13
N ASP A 232 12.07 34.18 -14.03
CA ASP A 232 12.73 34.58 -12.77
C ASP A 232 13.37 33.36 -12.06
N HIS A 233 14.09 32.54 -12.81
CA HIS A 233 15.11 31.67 -12.26
C HIS A 233 16.23 32.56 -11.73
N ASP A 234 16.48 32.51 -10.43
CA ASP A 234 17.63 33.15 -9.81
C ASP A 234 18.93 32.71 -10.54
N ASP A 235 19.35 33.49 -11.53
CA ASP A 235 20.66 33.37 -12.18
C ASP A 235 21.82 33.74 -11.21
N ASP A 236 21.49 34.15 -9.99
CA ASP A 236 22.47 34.58 -8.95
C ASP A 236 23.03 33.42 -8.10
N GLU A 237 22.53 32.17 -8.23
CA GLU A 237 23.25 31.03 -7.69
C GLU A 237 24.09 30.34 -8.79
N PRO A 238 25.39 30.15 -8.61
CA PRO A 238 26.23 29.42 -9.57
C PRO A 238 25.78 27.93 -9.60
N GLY A 239 24.81 27.63 -10.50
CA GLY A 239 24.25 26.29 -10.63
C GLY A 239 22.81 26.25 -11.17
N GLY A 240 22.31 27.35 -11.75
CA GLY A 240 21.03 27.49 -12.46
C GLY A 240 20.05 26.34 -12.35
N GLY A 241 19.14 26.35 -11.36
CA GLY A 241 18.00 25.39 -11.31
C GLY A 241 18.31 23.91 -11.21
N THR A 242 19.58 23.49 -11.12
CA THR A 242 19.97 22.07 -11.05
C THR A 242 20.41 21.68 -9.65
N VAL A 243 20.08 20.43 -9.26
CA VAL A 243 20.54 19.81 -8.00
C VAL A 243 21.47 18.65 -8.34
N GLU A 244 22.61 18.56 -7.62
CA GLU A 244 23.51 17.42 -7.75
C GLU A 244 22.84 16.18 -7.14
N ARG A 245 22.57 15.18 -7.98
CA ARG A 245 21.92 13.93 -7.59
C ARG A 245 22.90 12.77 -7.66
N THR A 246 22.88 11.90 -6.64
CA THR A 246 23.64 10.65 -6.65
C THR A 246 22.82 9.58 -7.37
N VAL A 247 23.29 9.11 -8.52
CA VAL A 247 22.61 8.15 -9.39
C VAL A 247 23.38 6.83 -9.41
N SER A 248 22.68 5.71 -9.29
CA SER A 248 23.28 4.39 -9.40
C SER A 248 23.64 4.04 -10.85
N THR A 249 24.86 3.55 -11.09
CA THR A 249 25.24 3.06 -12.43
C THR A 249 24.64 1.70 -12.77
N THR A 250 24.11 0.97 -11.80
CA THR A 250 23.49 -0.36 -11.99
C THR A 250 21.99 -0.32 -12.09
N ASP A 251 21.34 0.69 -11.51
CA ASP A 251 19.90 0.92 -11.53
C ASP A 251 19.63 2.43 -11.43
N PRO A 252 19.74 3.17 -12.56
CA PRO A 252 19.69 4.63 -12.59
C PRO A 252 18.36 5.23 -12.09
N GLU A 253 17.26 4.49 -12.22
CA GLU A 253 15.92 4.95 -11.79
C GLU A 253 15.69 4.77 -10.28
N SER A 254 16.62 4.09 -9.56
CA SER A 254 16.56 4.03 -8.10
C SER A 254 17.13 5.30 -7.46
N GLY A 255 16.60 5.70 -6.31
CA GLY A 255 17.05 6.88 -5.57
C GLY A 255 17.96 6.54 -4.39
N MET A 256 18.93 7.42 -4.08
CA MET A 256 19.75 7.28 -2.87
C MET A 256 18.92 7.69 -1.65
N PHE A 257 18.44 6.70 -0.92
CA PHE A 257 17.76 6.88 0.35
C PHE A 257 18.77 7.00 1.52
N VAL A 258 18.55 7.97 2.38
CA VAL A 258 19.37 8.22 3.56
C VAL A 258 18.49 8.31 4.80
N LYS A 259 18.71 7.42 5.77
CA LYS A 259 18.01 7.45 7.06
C LYS A 259 19.03 7.55 8.19
N GLY A 260 19.03 8.70 8.87
CA GLY A 260 20.01 8.97 9.91
C GLY A 260 21.45 9.01 9.35
N GLU A 261 22.42 8.80 10.22
CA GLU A 261 23.86 8.89 9.85
C GLU A 261 24.40 7.61 9.20
N HIS A 262 23.76 6.47 9.39
CA HIS A 262 24.34 5.17 9.10
C HIS A 262 23.69 4.39 7.94
N GLU A 263 22.45 4.70 7.59
CA GLU A 263 21.74 3.96 6.55
C GLU A 263 21.70 4.74 5.23
N ARG A 264 22.57 4.34 4.29
CA ARG A 264 22.57 4.85 2.91
C ARG A 264 22.45 3.69 1.94
N GLN A 265 21.41 3.70 1.13
CA GLN A 265 21.17 2.66 0.13
C GLN A 265 20.33 3.18 -1.03
N PHE A 266 20.51 2.58 -2.21
CA PHE A 266 19.58 2.82 -3.30
C PHE A 266 18.27 2.11 -3.01
N ALA A 267 17.17 2.80 -3.20
CA ALA A 267 15.84 2.32 -2.92
C ALA A 267 14.82 2.90 -3.91
N TYR A 268 13.69 2.25 -3.99
CA TYR A 268 12.43 2.78 -4.48
C TYR A 268 11.53 3.07 -3.28
N GLU A 269 10.58 3.96 -3.45
CA GLU A 269 9.55 4.22 -2.47
C GLU A 269 8.19 3.84 -3.03
N ALA A 270 7.43 3.09 -2.24
CA ALA A 270 6.06 2.73 -2.56
C ALA A 270 5.12 3.60 -1.71
N HIS A 271 4.56 4.63 -2.34
CA HIS A 271 3.47 5.42 -1.80
C HIS A 271 2.19 4.61 -1.95
N THR A 272 1.57 4.29 -0.84
CA THR A 272 0.50 3.30 -0.78
C THR A 272 -0.71 3.89 -0.09
N ALA A 273 -1.87 3.66 -0.66
CA ALA A 273 -3.15 3.95 -0.03
C ALA A 273 -3.85 2.64 0.36
N CYS A 274 -4.38 2.58 1.57
CA CYS A 274 -5.25 1.48 1.99
C CYS A 274 -6.55 2.01 2.61
N ASP A 275 -7.59 1.17 2.58
CA ASP A 275 -8.85 1.44 3.25
C ASP A 275 -8.76 1.16 4.76
N ARG A 276 -9.85 1.46 5.48
CA ARG A 276 -9.96 1.18 6.93
C ARG A 276 -9.75 -0.29 7.29
N LYS A 277 -10.07 -1.20 6.40
CA LYS A 277 -9.92 -2.65 6.61
C LYS A 277 -8.55 -3.18 6.16
N GLY A 278 -7.68 -2.29 5.66
CA GLY A 278 -6.32 -2.60 5.22
C GLY A 278 -6.26 -3.33 3.87
N PHE A 279 -7.25 -3.13 2.99
CA PHE A 279 -7.08 -3.44 1.57
C PHE A 279 -6.27 -2.33 0.92
N VAL A 280 -5.25 -2.68 0.16
CA VAL A 280 -4.51 -1.69 -0.62
C VAL A 280 -5.36 -1.27 -1.81
N VAL A 281 -5.68 0.03 -1.89
CA VAL A 281 -6.60 0.60 -2.90
C VAL A 281 -5.88 1.40 -3.97
N GLY A 282 -4.65 1.84 -3.71
CA GLY A 282 -3.81 2.57 -4.65
C GLY A 282 -2.33 2.44 -4.34
N VAL A 283 -1.49 2.58 -5.35
CA VAL A 283 -0.03 2.56 -5.20
C VAL A 283 0.65 3.37 -6.30
N GLU A 284 1.60 4.21 -5.91
CA GLU A 284 2.51 4.92 -6.79
C GLU A 284 3.96 4.63 -6.38
N ILE A 285 4.84 4.42 -7.37
CA ILE A 285 6.25 4.08 -7.10
C ILE A 285 7.14 5.19 -7.61
N THR A 286 8.06 5.62 -6.77
CA THR A 286 9.07 6.62 -7.11
C THR A 286 10.48 6.15 -6.78
N ALA A 287 11.47 6.91 -7.23
CA ALA A 287 12.83 6.76 -6.71
C ALA A 287 12.86 7.14 -5.22
N GLY A 288 13.59 6.38 -4.41
CA GLY A 288 13.55 6.50 -2.94
C GLY A 288 14.15 7.79 -2.34
N ASN A 289 14.49 8.77 -3.17
CA ASN A 289 14.90 10.12 -2.78
C ASN A 289 13.93 11.21 -3.24
N ILE A 290 12.77 10.83 -3.77
CA ILE A 290 11.69 11.75 -4.12
C ILE A 290 10.88 12.01 -2.84
N HIS A 291 10.52 13.26 -2.61
CA HIS A 291 9.74 13.62 -1.43
C HIS A 291 8.29 13.16 -1.58
N ASP A 292 7.71 12.66 -0.49
CA ASP A 292 6.35 12.09 -0.44
C ASP A 292 5.28 12.98 -1.09
N SER A 293 5.38 14.29 -0.89
CA SER A 293 4.42 15.26 -1.44
C SER A 293 4.43 15.36 -2.97
N VAL A 294 5.46 14.85 -3.65
CA VAL A 294 5.55 14.88 -5.12
C VAL A 294 4.74 13.73 -5.74
N ALA A 295 4.76 12.56 -5.10
CA ALA A 295 4.02 11.39 -5.55
C ALA A 295 2.54 11.42 -5.15
N TRP A 296 2.19 12.31 -4.21
CA TRP A 296 0.89 12.32 -3.58
C TRP A 296 -0.25 12.60 -4.55
N ASP A 297 -0.10 13.58 -5.44
CA ASP A 297 -1.19 13.99 -6.36
C ASP A 297 -1.66 12.81 -7.21
N ALA A 298 -0.73 12.07 -7.83
CA ALA A 298 -1.07 10.91 -8.66
C ALA A 298 -1.77 9.80 -7.86
N LEU A 299 -1.28 9.52 -6.63
CA LEU A 299 -1.90 8.53 -5.76
C LEU A 299 -3.28 8.98 -5.28
N TYR A 300 -3.43 10.26 -4.92
CA TYR A 300 -4.67 10.82 -4.45
C TYR A 300 -5.74 10.78 -5.54
N ASP A 301 -5.41 11.24 -6.74
CA ASP A 301 -6.32 11.24 -7.88
C ASP A 301 -6.73 9.80 -8.25
N GLN A 302 -5.76 8.86 -8.31
CA GLN A 302 -6.04 7.43 -8.55
C GLN A 302 -7.08 6.86 -7.57
N VAL A 303 -6.97 7.22 -6.29
CA VAL A 303 -7.84 6.70 -5.23
C VAL A 303 -9.21 7.37 -5.25
N THR A 304 -9.26 8.70 -5.40
CA THR A 304 -10.51 9.47 -5.35
C THR A 304 -11.36 9.30 -6.60
N ASP A 305 -10.75 9.07 -7.76
CA ASP A 305 -11.46 8.70 -9.00
C ASP A 305 -12.13 7.34 -8.88
N ARG A 306 -11.44 6.39 -8.23
CA ARG A 306 -11.97 5.03 -8.03
C ARG A 306 -12.99 4.94 -6.89
N PHE A 307 -12.84 5.74 -5.85
CA PHE A 307 -13.64 5.75 -4.63
C PHE A 307 -14.10 7.17 -4.30
N PRO A 308 -15.11 7.70 -5.01
CA PRO A 308 -15.65 9.04 -4.76
C PRO A 308 -16.19 9.22 -3.33
N GLU A 309 -16.58 8.12 -2.67
CA GLU A 309 -17.06 8.08 -1.29
C GLU A 309 -15.96 8.24 -0.22
N ALA A 310 -14.69 8.37 -0.61
CA ALA A 310 -13.60 8.64 0.33
C ALA A 310 -13.80 9.99 1.01
N GLU A 311 -14.07 9.97 2.31
CA GLU A 311 -14.35 11.16 3.12
C GLU A 311 -13.10 11.62 3.89
N PHE A 312 -12.44 10.69 4.58
CA PHE A 312 -11.27 10.98 5.41
C PHE A 312 -9.98 10.52 4.74
N ILE A 313 -9.03 11.44 4.58
CA ILE A 313 -7.71 11.15 4.02
C ILE A 313 -6.66 11.33 5.11
N THR A 314 -6.08 10.22 5.56
CA THR A 314 -5.15 10.21 6.70
C THR A 314 -3.73 9.94 6.23
N MET A 315 -2.80 10.81 6.60
CA MET A 315 -1.40 10.73 6.16
C MET A 315 -0.43 11.06 7.31
N ASP A 316 0.88 10.90 7.06
CA ASP A 316 1.92 11.27 8.00
C ASP A 316 2.39 12.74 7.84
N ALA A 317 3.46 13.11 8.56
CA ALA A 317 4.00 14.47 8.54
C ALA A 317 4.67 14.84 7.22
N GLY A 318 5.17 13.87 6.46
CA GLY A 318 5.80 14.08 5.16
C GLY A 318 4.86 14.68 4.12
N TYR A 319 3.57 14.41 4.26
CA TYR A 319 2.52 14.92 3.38
C TYR A 319 1.91 16.25 3.84
N LYS A 320 2.32 16.81 4.99
CA LYS A 320 1.75 18.05 5.53
C LYS A 320 2.27 19.27 4.79
N THR A 321 1.70 19.57 3.64
CA THR A 321 1.97 20.77 2.85
C THR A 321 0.70 21.62 2.68
N PRO A 322 0.83 22.95 2.47
CA PRO A 322 -0.34 23.81 2.24
C PRO A 322 -1.17 23.37 1.01
N TRP A 323 -0.51 22.92 -0.05
CA TRP A 323 -1.16 22.44 -1.27
C TRP A 323 -2.03 21.20 -1.00
N ILE A 324 -1.47 20.18 -0.33
CA ILE A 324 -2.20 18.96 -0.03
C ILE A 324 -3.42 19.24 0.85
N ALA A 325 -3.25 20.11 1.86
CA ALA A 325 -4.37 20.53 2.70
C ALA A 325 -5.46 21.23 1.89
N LYS A 326 -5.07 22.16 1.02
CA LYS A 326 -5.98 22.89 0.14
C LYS A 326 -6.75 21.94 -0.78
N LYS A 327 -6.04 21.10 -1.56
CA LYS A 327 -6.66 20.20 -2.54
C LYS A 327 -7.70 19.27 -1.91
N ILE A 328 -7.37 18.64 -0.77
CA ILE A 328 -8.30 17.74 -0.07
C ILE A 328 -9.55 18.49 0.41
N LEU A 329 -9.38 19.69 0.98
CA LEU A 329 -10.49 20.48 1.51
C LEU A 329 -11.35 21.08 0.40
N ASP A 330 -10.75 21.54 -0.70
CA ASP A 330 -11.45 22.03 -1.88
C ASP A 330 -12.28 20.92 -2.56
N ASP A 331 -11.81 19.68 -2.52
CA ASP A 331 -12.55 18.49 -2.97
C ASP A 331 -13.67 18.06 -1.99
N GLY A 332 -13.88 18.81 -0.91
CA GLY A 332 -14.91 18.53 0.10
C GLY A 332 -14.59 17.34 1.02
N ARG A 333 -13.32 16.90 1.08
CA ARG A 333 -12.85 15.80 1.93
C ARG A 333 -12.12 16.32 3.17
N ILE A 334 -11.91 15.44 4.13
CA ILE A 334 -11.36 15.79 5.45
C ILE A 334 -9.94 15.24 5.59
N PRO A 335 -8.90 16.09 5.57
CA PRO A 335 -7.53 15.68 5.81
C PRO A 335 -7.27 15.44 7.30
N ILE A 336 -6.71 14.30 7.65
CA ILE A 336 -6.27 13.97 9.02
C ILE A 336 -4.74 13.82 9.01
N LEU A 337 -4.06 14.91 9.37
CA LEU A 337 -2.60 15.02 9.38
C LEU A 337 -2.07 15.11 10.82
N PRO A 338 -0.81 14.72 11.10
CA PRO A 338 -0.28 14.78 12.45
C PRO A 338 -0.07 16.21 12.92
N TYR A 339 -0.09 16.38 14.23
CA TYR A 339 0.37 17.61 14.85
C TYR A 339 1.87 17.78 14.58
N THR A 340 2.26 18.94 14.09
CA THR A 340 3.67 19.32 13.93
C THR A 340 4.05 20.25 15.06
N ASN A 341 4.97 19.79 15.91
CA ASN A 341 5.51 20.66 16.96
C ASN A 341 6.51 21.62 16.34
N HIS A 342 6.16 22.89 16.33
CA HIS A 342 7.07 23.93 15.86
C HIS A 342 8.11 24.25 16.95
N HIS A 343 9.38 24.05 16.64
CA HIS A 343 10.48 24.43 17.51
C HIS A 343 10.73 25.93 17.44
N TYR A 344 10.21 26.67 18.38
CA TYR A 344 10.48 28.09 18.51
C TYR A 344 11.66 28.34 19.45
N LYS A 345 12.45 29.38 19.16
CA LYS A 345 13.52 29.79 20.05
C LYS A 345 12.96 30.15 21.43
N ILE A 346 13.53 29.56 22.49
CA ILE A 346 13.10 29.81 23.87
C ILE A 346 13.31 31.30 24.19
N GLY A 347 12.31 31.92 24.87
CA GLY A 347 12.37 33.33 25.25
C GLY A 347 12.02 34.31 24.12
N THR A 348 11.51 33.84 22.95
CA THR A 348 11.02 34.72 21.89
C THR A 348 9.50 34.62 21.74
N TYR A 349 8.89 35.73 21.35
CA TYR A 349 7.46 35.73 21.02
C TYR A 349 7.10 34.72 19.92
N LYS A 350 6.02 33.98 20.14
CA LYS A 350 5.49 32.97 19.22
C LYS A 350 4.53 33.62 18.21
N PRO A 351 4.30 32.99 17.03
CA PRO A 351 3.39 33.54 16.04
C PRO A 351 1.96 33.85 16.55
N TRP A 352 1.46 33.03 17.46
CA TRP A 352 0.12 33.23 18.06
C TRP A 352 0.05 34.33 19.12
N GLU A 353 1.15 34.94 19.52
CA GLU A 353 1.19 36.13 20.38
C GLU A 353 1.04 37.43 19.59
N TYR A 354 0.97 37.32 18.24
CA TYR A 354 0.68 38.41 17.33
C TYR A 354 -0.78 38.32 16.91
N GLU A 355 -1.56 39.37 17.14
CA GLU A 355 -2.96 39.44 16.78
C GLU A 355 -3.09 39.83 15.30
N TYR A 356 -3.84 39.04 14.51
CA TYR A 356 -4.09 39.33 13.10
C TYR A 356 -5.42 40.07 12.92
N ASP A 357 -5.36 41.19 12.22
CA ASP A 357 -6.54 41.94 11.78
C ASP A 357 -6.82 41.68 10.29
N PRO A 358 -7.90 40.91 10.00
CA PRO A 358 -8.23 40.55 8.61
C PRO A 358 -8.76 41.76 7.78
N LYS A 359 -9.25 42.84 8.43
CA LYS A 359 -9.75 44.02 7.71
C LYS A 359 -8.63 44.87 7.15
N GLU A 360 -7.56 45.01 7.93
CA GLU A 360 -6.39 45.83 7.58
C GLU A 360 -5.25 44.98 7.02
N ASP A 361 -5.41 43.68 6.90
CA ASP A 361 -4.36 42.69 6.52
C ASP A 361 -3.03 42.99 7.21
N CYS A 362 -3.05 43.02 8.55
CA CYS A 362 -1.87 43.33 9.36
C CYS A 362 -1.84 42.54 10.67
N PHE A 363 -0.66 42.36 11.20
CA PHE A 363 -0.48 41.82 12.56
C PHE A 363 -0.16 42.94 13.55
N PHE A 364 -0.67 42.81 14.78
CA PHE A 364 -0.24 43.61 15.91
C PHE A 364 0.74 42.82 16.79
N CYS A 365 1.87 43.42 17.12
CA CYS A 365 2.80 42.81 18.07
C CYS A 365 2.31 43.05 19.51
N PRO A 366 2.76 42.26 20.51
CA PRO A 366 2.37 42.44 21.93
C PRO A 366 2.64 43.85 22.51
N ASN A 367 3.46 44.66 21.84
CA ASN A 367 3.68 46.06 22.18
C ASN A 367 2.90 47.06 21.33
N GLY A 368 1.81 46.63 20.68
CA GLY A 368 0.92 47.47 19.87
C GLY A 368 1.50 47.93 18.53
N GLY A 369 2.67 47.47 18.14
CA GLY A 369 3.26 47.80 16.85
C GLY A 369 2.61 47.03 15.70
N ARG A 370 2.25 47.76 14.62
CA ARG A 370 1.61 47.17 13.43
C ARG A 370 2.66 46.61 12.47
N LEU A 371 2.48 45.36 12.05
CA LEU A 371 3.21 44.70 10.95
C LEU A 371 2.31 44.65 9.73
N ARG A 372 2.65 45.37 8.68
CA ARG A 372 1.85 45.41 7.45
C ARG A 372 2.33 44.38 6.44
N HIS A 373 1.42 43.86 5.65
CA HIS A 373 1.71 43.04 4.48
C HIS A 373 2.49 43.90 3.47
N THR A 374 3.69 43.45 3.10
CA THR A 374 4.59 44.22 2.23
C THR A 374 4.80 43.57 0.87
N THR A 375 4.79 42.25 0.82
CA THR A 375 4.96 41.46 -0.40
C THR A 375 4.62 40.00 -0.14
N THR A 376 4.29 39.26 -1.20
CA THR A 376 4.23 37.80 -1.21
C THR A 376 5.37 37.28 -2.08
N ASP A 377 6.13 36.31 -1.59
CA ASP A 377 7.26 35.72 -2.31
C ASP A 377 6.83 34.61 -3.28
N LYS A 378 7.77 34.09 -4.09
CA LYS A 378 7.52 33.04 -5.07
C LYS A 378 7.11 31.70 -4.46
N GLU A 379 7.36 31.51 -3.14
CA GLU A 379 6.94 30.32 -2.40
C GLU A 379 5.54 30.47 -1.79
N GLY A 380 4.83 31.57 -2.04
CA GLY A 380 3.52 31.87 -1.49
C GLY A 380 3.54 32.36 -0.05
N LYS A 381 4.68 32.85 0.45
CA LYS A 381 4.75 33.41 1.80
C LYS A 381 4.41 34.90 1.77
N ARG A 382 3.33 35.29 2.41
CA ARG A 382 2.97 36.67 2.74
C ARG A 382 3.95 37.21 3.78
N ILE A 383 4.63 38.30 3.50
CA ILE A 383 5.66 38.88 4.36
C ILE A 383 5.12 40.15 5.01
N TYR A 384 5.00 40.12 6.33
CA TYR A 384 4.54 41.24 7.14
C TYR A 384 5.72 41.87 7.87
N ARG A 385 5.85 43.19 7.77
CA ARG A 385 6.98 43.92 8.37
C ARG A 385 6.50 45.03 9.29
N SER A 386 7.15 45.14 10.44
CA SER A 386 6.94 46.27 11.37
C SER A 386 7.64 47.56 10.89
N ASN A 387 7.20 48.70 11.42
CA ASN A 387 7.88 49.95 11.18
C ASN A 387 9.18 50.02 12.04
N ALA A 388 10.32 50.22 11.42
CA ALA A 388 11.62 50.31 12.09
C ALA A 388 11.67 51.43 13.15
N LYS A 389 10.95 52.55 12.92
CA LYS A 389 10.91 53.66 13.89
C LYS A 389 10.23 53.24 15.20
N HIS A 390 9.16 52.42 15.11
CA HIS A 390 8.46 51.90 16.29
C HIS A 390 9.33 50.88 17.07
N CYS A 391 10.11 50.08 16.36
CA CYS A 391 10.90 49.00 16.97
C CYS A 391 12.25 49.46 17.54
N ARG A 392 12.79 50.63 17.14
CA ARG A 392 14.10 51.12 17.61
C ARG A 392 14.15 51.30 19.13
N GLY A 393 13.13 51.85 19.74
CA GLY A 393 13.02 52.08 21.19
C GLY A 393 12.22 51.02 21.94
N CYS A 394 11.88 49.90 21.33
CA CYS A 394 11.04 48.89 21.92
C CYS A 394 11.76 48.13 23.04
N PRO A 395 11.21 48.08 24.27
CA PRO A 395 11.84 47.34 25.37
C PRO A 395 11.81 45.82 25.16
N PHE A 396 10.94 45.31 24.29
CA PHE A 396 10.80 43.89 23.99
C PHE A 396 11.63 43.44 22.78
N LYS A 397 12.53 44.27 22.25
CA LYS A 397 13.33 43.98 21.06
C LYS A 397 14.11 42.66 21.15
N ALA A 398 14.68 42.37 22.31
CA ALA A 398 15.41 41.13 22.56
C ALA A 398 14.52 39.88 22.51
N VAL A 399 13.29 40.00 23.00
CA VAL A 399 12.31 38.90 23.06
C VAL A 399 11.55 38.73 21.74
N CYS A 400 11.28 39.80 21.01
CA CYS A 400 10.55 39.70 19.75
C CYS A 400 11.37 39.15 18.58
N GLY A 401 12.74 39.11 18.71
CA GLY A 401 13.62 38.63 17.64
C GLY A 401 13.57 39.52 16.37
N ALA A 402 13.53 40.86 16.55
CA ALA A 402 13.65 41.80 15.45
C ALA A 402 15.03 41.65 14.80
N ASN A 403 15.11 41.85 13.49
CA ASN A 403 16.36 41.76 12.73
C ASN A 403 17.35 42.93 13.07
N GLU A 404 18.56 42.89 12.52
CA GLU A 404 19.59 43.90 12.73
C GLU A 404 19.12 45.30 12.33
N LYS A 405 18.27 45.42 11.28
CA LYS A 405 17.67 46.68 10.85
C LYS A 405 16.58 47.20 11.78
N GLY A 406 16.33 46.52 12.92
CA GLY A 406 15.30 46.88 13.88
C GLY A 406 13.87 46.65 13.40
N GLN A 407 13.65 45.69 12.55
CA GLN A 407 12.32 45.34 12.08
C GLN A 407 11.96 43.90 12.48
N LYS A 408 10.75 43.70 12.93
CA LYS A 408 10.15 42.35 13.05
C LYS A 408 9.56 41.97 11.72
N ILE A 409 9.83 40.74 11.31
CA ILE A 409 9.24 40.12 10.12
C ILE A 409 8.46 38.88 10.57
N LEU A 410 7.22 38.77 10.13
CA LEU A 410 6.41 37.56 10.20
C LEU A 410 6.11 37.12 8.79
N SER A 411 5.98 35.82 8.59
CA SER A 411 5.54 35.26 7.33
C SER A 411 4.46 34.22 7.57
N THR A 412 3.41 34.24 6.74
CA THR A 412 2.35 33.24 6.69
C THR A 412 2.20 32.75 5.26
N HIS A 413 1.80 31.54 5.03
CA HIS A 413 1.56 31.05 3.68
C HIS A 413 0.21 31.58 3.15
N ILE A 414 0.07 31.80 1.83
CA ILE A 414 -1.17 32.23 1.21
C ILE A 414 -2.33 31.27 1.52
N TRP A 415 -2.04 29.99 1.66
CA TRP A 415 -2.97 28.92 2.04
C TRP A 415 -2.87 28.53 3.53
N GLN A 416 -2.50 29.46 4.41
CA GLN A 416 -2.35 29.18 5.85
C GLN A 416 -3.67 28.75 6.51
N GLU A 417 -4.78 29.30 6.09
CA GLU A 417 -6.11 28.96 6.58
C GLU A 417 -6.45 27.46 6.46
N TYR A 418 -6.01 26.82 5.38
CA TYR A 418 -6.18 25.38 5.18
C TYR A 418 -5.36 24.56 6.19
N LEU A 419 -4.13 24.99 6.47
CA LEU A 419 -3.30 24.34 7.49
C LEU A 419 -3.88 24.53 8.90
N ASP A 420 -4.41 25.71 9.20
CA ASP A 420 -5.04 26.01 10.50
C ASP A 420 -6.30 25.16 10.70
N LEU A 421 -7.11 24.98 9.66
CA LEU A 421 -8.26 24.09 9.67
C LEU A 421 -7.85 22.63 9.91
N VAL A 422 -6.81 22.17 9.22
CA VAL A 422 -6.26 20.81 9.42
C VAL A 422 -5.81 20.61 10.88
N GLU A 423 -5.17 21.60 11.49
CA GLU A 423 -4.79 21.54 12.91
C GLU A 423 -6.01 21.46 13.84
N GLN A 424 -7.07 22.19 13.53
CA GLN A 424 -8.32 22.12 14.29
C GLN A 424 -8.98 20.74 14.16
N LEU A 425 -9.09 20.21 12.93
CA LEU A 425 -9.64 18.88 12.65
C LEU A 425 -8.87 17.78 13.39
N ARG A 426 -7.53 17.87 13.42
CA ARG A 426 -6.66 16.92 14.12
C ARG A 426 -6.86 16.93 15.66
N ARG A 427 -7.25 18.07 16.23
CA ARG A 427 -7.48 18.21 17.68
C ARG A 427 -8.82 17.67 18.12
N THR A 428 -9.78 17.48 17.22
CA THR A 428 -11.08 16.86 17.53
C THR A 428 -10.87 15.41 18.01
N ASP A 429 -11.79 14.91 18.82
CA ASP A 429 -11.71 13.52 19.30
C ASP A 429 -11.82 12.53 18.13
N ARG A 430 -12.66 12.83 17.14
CA ARG A 430 -12.77 12.05 15.93
C ARG A 430 -11.46 12.03 15.11
N GLY A 431 -10.79 13.17 14.96
CA GLY A 431 -9.51 13.28 14.28
C GLY A 431 -8.40 12.50 14.99
N LYS A 432 -8.39 12.49 16.34
CA LYS A 432 -7.45 11.68 17.14
C LYS A 432 -7.70 10.20 16.95
N GLU A 433 -8.97 9.76 17.00
CA GLU A 433 -9.39 8.36 16.79
C GLU A 433 -8.95 7.86 15.42
N ILE A 434 -9.30 8.58 14.34
CA ILE A 434 -8.96 8.18 12.97
C ILE A 434 -7.45 8.12 12.78
N TYR A 435 -6.70 9.11 13.28
CA TYR A 435 -5.24 9.09 13.17
C TYR A 435 -4.60 7.91 13.89
N ALA A 436 -5.15 7.51 15.05
CA ALA A 436 -4.65 6.37 15.79
C ALA A 436 -4.81 5.04 15.02
N MET A 437 -5.82 4.93 14.15
CA MET A 437 -6.06 3.74 13.32
C MET A 437 -4.92 3.44 12.32
N ARG A 438 -4.00 4.39 12.04
CA ARG A 438 -2.85 4.15 11.16
C ARG A 438 -2.02 2.93 11.56
N LYS A 439 -1.87 2.69 12.87
CA LYS A 439 -1.12 1.55 13.41
C LYS A 439 -1.71 0.21 13.02
N GLU A 440 -3.03 0.15 12.95
CA GLU A 440 -3.77 -1.09 12.63
C GLU A 440 -4.07 -1.23 11.13
N THR A 441 -3.87 -0.18 10.35
CA THR A 441 -4.14 -0.12 8.92
C THR A 441 -2.84 -0.09 8.11
N ILE A 442 -2.37 1.09 7.70
CA ILE A 442 -1.25 1.23 6.76
C ILE A 442 0.07 0.68 7.31
N GLU A 443 0.37 0.89 8.60
CA GLU A 443 1.60 0.35 9.19
C GLU A 443 1.58 -1.18 9.21
N ARG A 444 0.42 -1.80 9.48
CA ARG A 444 0.23 -3.25 9.42
C ARG A 444 0.32 -3.78 7.98
N VAL A 445 -0.22 -3.05 7.00
CA VAL A 445 -0.08 -3.39 5.58
C VAL A 445 1.39 -3.43 5.20
N PHE A 446 2.20 -2.46 5.61
CA PHE A 446 3.64 -2.46 5.36
C PHE A 446 4.39 -3.59 6.07
N ALA A 447 4.03 -3.88 7.31
CA ALA A 447 4.60 -5.01 8.04
C ALA A 447 4.31 -6.33 7.31
N ASP A 448 3.08 -6.58 6.91
CA ASP A 448 2.69 -7.79 6.18
C ASP A 448 3.37 -7.88 4.80
N ALA A 449 3.46 -6.76 4.05
CA ALA A 449 4.15 -6.70 2.78
C ALA A 449 5.63 -7.07 2.91
N LYS A 450 6.31 -6.55 3.92
CA LYS A 450 7.74 -6.77 4.15
C LYS A 450 8.04 -8.16 4.71
N GLU A 451 7.25 -8.64 5.69
CA GLU A 451 7.53 -9.90 6.40
C GLU A 451 6.95 -11.13 5.70
N LYS A 452 5.70 -11.03 5.20
CA LYS A 452 5.00 -12.18 4.63
C LYS A 452 5.11 -12.27 3.11
N HIS A 453 5.30 -11.12 2.44
CA HIS A 453 5.29 -11.03 1.00
C HIS A 453 6.65 -10.61 0.40
N ALA A 454 7.74 -10.63 1.19
CA ALA A 454 9.11 -10.37 0.77
C ALA A 454 9.30 -9.03 0.03
N MET A 455 8.71 -7.92 0.53
CA MET A 455 8.80 -6.61 -0.10
C MET A 455 9.95 -5.73 0.42
N ARG A 456 10.85 -6.25 1.26
CA ARG A 456 12.01 -5.51 1.76
C ARG A 456 13.06 -5.19 0.70
N TYR A 457 13.18 -6.07 -0.29
CA TYR A 457 14.19 -5.99 -1.35
C TYR A 457 13.59 -6.43 -2.69
N THR A 458 13.93 -5.71 -3.75
CA THR A 458 13.56 -6.11 -5.12
C THR A 458 14.77 -6.56 -5.92
N HIS A 459 14.59 -7.63 -6.72
CA HIS A 459 15.56 -8.07 -7.71
C HIS A 459 15.35 -7.37 -9.06
N HIS A 460 14.22 -6.70 -9.24
CA HIS A 460 13.91 -5.96 -10.45
C HIS A 460 14.66 -4.63 -10.48
N ARG A 461 15.01 -4.18 -11.67
CA ARG A 461 15.61 -2.87 -11.95
C ARG A 461 14.74 -2.10 -12.91
N GLY A 462 14.71 -0.79 -12.74
CA GLY A 462 13.86 0.12 -13.50
C GLY A 462 12.47 0.28 -12.91
N LEU A 463 11.96 1.51 -12.96
CA LEU A 463 10.73 1.94 -12.28
C LEU A 463 9.52 1.11 -12.72
N ALA A 464 9.31 0.94 -14.02
CA ALA A 464 8.17 0.20 -14.57
C ALA A 464 8.11 -1.26 -14.07
N ARG A 465 9.26 -1.95 -14.01
CA ARG A 465 9.32 -3.34 -13.54
C ARG A 465 9.07 -3.45 -12.03
N VAL A 466 9.58 -2.48 -11.26
CA VAL A 466 9.36 -2.43 -9.81
C VAL A 466 7.91 -2.11 -9.52
N THR A 467 7.28 -1.19 -10.25
CA THR A 467 5.85 -0.88 -10.15
C THR A 467 4.99 -2.12 -10.37
N ASN A 468 5.21 -2.84 -11.45
CA ASN A 468 4.47 -4.08 -11.75
C ASN A 468 4.67 -5.14 -10.66
N TRP A 469 5.90 -5.28 -10.14
CA TRP A 469 6.21 -6.21 -9.07
C TRP A 469 5.52 -5.84 -7.75
N VAL A 470 5.44 -4.55 -7.38
CA VAL A 470 4.75 -4.09 -6.19
C VAL A 470 3.24 -4.25 -6.34
N ARG A 471 2.66 -3.87 -7.50
CA ARG A 471 1.24 -4.06 -7.80
C ARG A 471 0.81 -5.51 -7.64
N LEU A 472 1.58 -6.46 -8.18
CA LEU A 472 1.31 -7.90 -8.03
C LEU A 472 1.41 -8.39 -6.58
N LYS A 473 2.32 -7.82 -5.77
CA LYS A 473 2.39 -8.14 -4.34
C LYS A 473 1.15 -7.67 -3.60
N TYR A 474 0.75 -6.43 -3.82
CA TYR A 474 -0.46 -5.90 -3.20
C TYR A 474 -1.73 -6.58 -3.71
N ALA A 475 -1.78 -6.93 -5.00
CA ALA A 475 -2.84 -7.78 -5.55
C ALA A 475 -2.94 -9.12 -4.82
N ALA A 476 -1.80 -9.80 -4.60
CA ALA A 476 -1.75 -11.06 -3.85
C ALA A 476 -2.15 -10.90 -2.38
N MET A 477 -1.76 -9.80 -1.72
CA MET A 477 -2.17 -9.48 -0.35
C MET A 477 -3.68 -9.27 -0.26
N ASN A 478 -4.25 -8.47 -1.14
CA ASN A 478 -5.69 -8.23 -1.23
C ASN A 478 -6.45 -9.53 -1.53
N LEU A 479 -5.95 -10.33 -2.48
CA LEU A 479 -6.55 -11.61 -2.85
C LEU A 479 -6.56 -12.60 -1.68
N LYS A 480 -5.46 -12.68 -0.93
CA LYS A 480 -5.38 -13.51 0.29
C LYS A 480 -6.46 -13.09 1.29
N LYS A 481 -6.56 -11.79 1.59
CA LYS A 481 -7.55 -11.23 2.52
C LYS A 481 -8.97 -11.49 2.05
N LEU A 482 -9.25 -11.25 0.77
CA LEU A 482 -10.54 -11.53 0.13
C LEU A 482 -10.92 -13.00 0.30
N ALA A 483 -10.01 -13.92 0.01
CA ALA A 483 -10.26 -15.37 0.08
C ALA A 483 -10.50 -15.86 1.51
N GLU A 484 -9.70 -15.38 2.47
CA GLU A 484 -9.86 -15.73 3.89
C GLU A 484 -11.18 -15.21 4.46
N TRP A 485 -11.54 -13.95 4.17
CA TRP A 485 -12.78 -13.35 4.67
C TRP A 485 -14.02 -13.92 4.01
N SER A 486 -14.00 -14.20 2.69
CA SER A 486 -15.08 -14.91 2.00
C SER A 486 -15.32 -16.29 2.59
N TRP A 487 -14.26 -16.99 2.94
CA TRP A 487 -14.37 -18.31 3.59
C TRP A 487 -15.01 -18.21 4.97
N ILE A 488 -14.59 -17.25 5.79
CA ILE A 488 -15.17 -17.03 7.13
C ILE A 488 -16.65 -16.67 7.02
N ASN A 489 -17.01 -15.74 6.13
CA ASN A 489 -18.40 -15.36 5.90
C ASN A 489 -19.27 -16.54 5.44
N SER A 490 -18.72 -17.42 4.60
CA SER A 490 -19.41 -18.64 4.17
C SER A 490 -19.67 -19.59 5.35
N ILE A 491 -18.71 -19.75 6.27
CA ILE A 491 -18.88 -20.57 7.46
C ILE A 491 -19.98 -19.97 8.36
N PHE A 492 -19.91 -18.66 8.65
CA PHE A 492 -20.93 -17.99 9.46
C PHE A 492 -22.32 -18.10 8.85
N HIS A 493 -22.44 -17.95 7.55
CA HIS A 493 -23.72 -18.13 6.85
C HIS A 493 -24.25 -19.57 7.00
N HIS A 494 -23.42 -20.58 6.82
CA HIS A 494 -23.85 -21.99 7.03
C HIS A 494 -24.26 -22.26 8.47
N VAL A 495 -23.51 -21.76 9.45
CA VAL A 495 -23.84 -21.91 10.87
C VAL A 495 -25.16 -21.18 11.18
N PHE A 496 -25.34 -19.95 10.70
CA PHE A 496 -26.58 -19.21 10.87
C PHE A 496 -27.80 -19.95 10.28
N MET A 497 -27.66 -20.49 9.06
CA MET A 497 -28.74 -21.26 8.42
C MET A 497 -29.07 -22.56 9.16
N LEU A 498 -28.11 -23.18 9.83
CA LEU A 498 -28.37 -24.35 10.67
C LEU A 498 -29.19 -23.99 11.94
N PHE A 499 -28.98 -22.82 12.51
CA PHE A 499 -29.68 -22.37 13.71
C PHE A 499 -30.95 -21.57 13.43
N TYR A 500 -31.10 -20.98 12.24
CA TYR A 500 -32.29 -20.21 11.85
C TYR A 500 -33.62 -20.96 12.02
N PRO A 501 -33.77 -22.25 11.66
CA PRO A 501 -35.00 -23.00 11.89
C PRO A 501 -35.38 -23.17 13.37
N ILE A 502 -34.40 -23.09 14.29
CA ILE A 502 -34.64 -23.22 15.72
C ILE A 502 -35.25 -21.94 16.29
N TYR A 503 -34.81 -20.78 15.81
CA TYR A 503 -35.31 -19.46 16.24
C TYR A 503 -36.75 -19.16 15.75
N VAL A 504 -37.09 -19.63 14.56
CA VAL A 504 -38.42 -19.38 13.95
C VAL A 504 -39.50 -20.35 14.50
N LYS A 505 -39.11 -21.44 15.18
CA LYS A 505 -40.04 -22.45 15.72
C LYS A 505 -40.39 -22.26 17.21
N THR A 506 -39.85 -21.26 17.88
CA THR A 506 -40.32 -20.94 19.25
C THR A 506 -41.50 -19.95 19.18
N PRO A 507 -42.74 -20.38 19.36
CA PRO A 507 -43.85 -19.44 19.48
C PRO A 507 -43.62 -18.65 20.79
N VAL A 508 -43.64 -17.34 20.72
CA VAL A 508 -43.78 -16.49 21.87
C VAL A 508 -45.15 -16.76 22.45
N PHE A 509 -45.23 -17.55 23.52
CA PHE A 509 -46.42 -17.61 24.33
C PHE A 509 -46.59 -16.25 25.01
N ALA A 510 -47.49 -15.41 24.48
CA ALA A 510 -48.02 -14.27 25.17
C ALA A 510 -48.94 -14.79 26.28
N SER A 511 -48.59 -14.56 27.51
CA SER A 511 -49.45 -14.58 28.66
C SER A 511 -49.73 -13.15 29.10
#